data_6eb0371ad4402c26cb4aab8da5cdcb8d
#
_entry.id   6eb0371ad4402c26cb4aab8da5cdcb8d
#
_cell.length_a   1.000
_cell.length_b   1.000
_cell.length_c   1.000
_cell.angle_alpha   90.00
_cell.angle_beta   90.00
_cell.angle_gamma   90.00
#
_symmetry.space_group_name_H-M   'P 1'
#
loop_
_entity.id
_entity.type
_entity.pdbx_description
1 polymer ?
#
loop_
_entity_poly.entity_id
_entity_poly.type
_entity_poly.pdbx_seq_one_letter_code
_entity_poly.pdbx_strand_id
1 'polypeptide(L)'
;MKRKDQFGILISIAGVLIGLLFFYLIAKQYNLVIDAHAAIGRTDEATSVSITFAVLGWLGVTSTAIWVAVLYGFIQKEKWSWFWGTVAATIQLLTGFFPAIPAMDSQLPMPTLSVFGVALILWFGTLLIGGVDKRIIALSFAAGLAYVLTFIDGVAPISKYTTSHDNPFWNGMYVMTQQVSWWGAVAWAIFIFTLLKKKPWAIPLGLFASSMSMLAGYPLGLHNALVEVHRFSMFLPAPIISSALMVYLLLPSTKKMIEQWSAKA
;
A
#
# COMPACT_ATOMS: atom_id res chain seq x y z
N MET A 1 25.40 5.39 23.42
CA MET A 1 24.52 5.12 22.24
C MET A 1 24.21 6.45 21.57
N LYS A 2 24.34 6.55 20.22
CA LYS A 2 23.96 7.79 19.51
C LYS A 2 22.43 7.99 19.63
N ARG A 3 21.97 9.25 19.72
CA ARG A 3 20.54 9.59 19.85
C ARG A 3 19.66 8.91 18.78
N LYS A 4 20.19 8.71 17.58
CA LYS A 4 19.51 8.02 16.47
C LYS A 4 19.24 6.54 16.77
N ASP A 5 20.18 5.83 17.41
CA ASP A 5 20.01 4.41 17.72
C ASP A 5 18.94 4.21 18.81
N GLN A 6 18.92 5.09 19.83
CA GLN A 6 17.88 5.07 20.86
C GLN A 6 16.49 5.29 20.28
N PHE A 7 16.37 6.25 19.36
CA PHE A 7 15.10 6.51 18.69
C PHE A 7 14.68 5.33 17.80
N GLY A 8 15.65 4.68 17.10
CA GLY A 8 15.40 3.47 16.33
C GLY A 8 14.88 2.31 17.18
N ILE A 9 15.44 2.11 18.38
CA ILE A 9 14.95 1.10 19.35
C ILE A 9 13.51 1.38 19.74
N LEU A 10 13.18 2.64 20.12
CA LEU A 10 11.82 3.03 20.51
C LEU A 10 10.82 2.81 19.37
N ILE A 11 11.16 3.22 18.16
CA ILE A 11 10.34 2.98 16.96
C ILE A 11 10.10 1.47 16.75
N SER A 12 11.14 0.65 16.92
CA SER A 12 11.02 -0.79 16.70
C SER A 12 10.13 -1.45 17.73
N ILE A 13 10.24 -1.05 19.01
CA ILE A 13 9.35 -1.53 20.08
C ILE A 13 7.90 -1.13 19.78
N ALA A 14 7.65 0.13 19.38
CA ALA A 14 6.34 0.57 18.97
C ALA A 14 5.81 -0.21 17.76
N GLY A 15 6.68 -0.51 16.77
CA GLY A 15 6.34 -1.32 15.61
C GLY A 15 5.90 -2.75 15.96
N VAL A 16 6.58 -3.38 16.93
CA VAL A 16 6.19 -4.70 17.45
C VAL A 16 4.83 -4.62 18.14
N LEU A 17 4.65 -3.66 19.05
CA LEU A 17 3.42 -3.53 19.82
C LEU A 17 2.20 -3.24 18.93
N ILE A 18 2.35 -2.36 17.94
CA ILE A 18 1.25 -2.04 17.04
C ILE A 18 0.93 -3.20 16.08
N GLY A 19 1.93 -4.03 15.72
CA GLY A 19 1.70 -5.24 14.96
C GLY A 19 0.95 -6.32 15.74
N LEU A 20 1.24 -6.48 17.03
CA LEU A 20 0.46 -7.35 17.93
C LEU A 20 -0.98 -6.84 18.12
N LEU A 21 -1.14 -5.54 18.28
CA LEU A 21 -2.46 -4.91 18.32
C LEU A 21 -3.23 -5.16 17.02
N PHE A 22 -2.59 -5.01 15.86
CA PHE A 22 -3.22 -5.29 14.57
C PHE A 22 -3.72 -6.73 14.48
N PHE A 23 -2.90 -7.70 14.90
CA PHE A 23 -3.29 -9.11 14.88
C PHE A 23 -4.55 -9.37 15.72
N TYR A 24 -4.62 -8.78 16.90
CA TYR A 24 -5.82 -8.84 17.75
C TYR A 24 -7.04 -8.19 17.07
N LEU A 25 -6.87 -7.00 16.50
CA LEU A 25 -7.97 -6.25 15.89
C LEU A 25 -8.53 -6.95 14.66
N ILE A 26 -7.67 -7.48 13.79
CA ILE A 26 -8.13 -8.19 12.57
C ILE A 26 -8.83 -9.50 12.91
N ALA A 27 -8.32 -10.24 13.91
CA ALA A 27 -8.98 -11.45 14.39
C ALA A 27 -10.37 -11.15 14.95
N LYS A 28 -10.50 -10.06 15.73
CA LYS A 28 -11.79 -9.63 16.30
C LYS A 28 -12.79 -9.19 15.22
N GLN A 29 -12.33 -8.56 14.14
CA GLN A 29 -13.18 -8.06 13.06
C GLN A 29 -13.51 -9.13 12.00
N TYR A 30 -12.76 -10.22 11.94
CA TYR A 30 -12.83 -11.18 10.85
C TYR A 30 -14.26 -11.63 10.56
N ASN A 31 -14.91 -12.30 11.51
CA ASN A 31 -16.28 -12.78 11.31
C ASN A 31 -17.29 -11.65 11.20
N LEU A 32 -17.13 -10.56 11.97
CA LEU A 32 -18.08 -9.44 11.93
C LEU A 32 -18.26 -8.86 10.54
N VAL A 33 -17.16 -8.68 9.79
CA VAL A 33 -17.22 -8.10 8.45
C VAL A 33 -17.74 -9.12 7.43
N ILE A 34 -17.33 -10.39 7.54
CA ILE A 34 -17.79 -11.47 6.65
C ILE A 34 -19.30 -11.69 6.81
N ASP A 35 -19.78 -11.82 8.05
CA ASP A 35 -21.18 -12.05 8.36
C ASP A 35 -22.04 -10.86 7.90
N ALA A 36 -21.55 -9.63 8.03
CA ALA A 36 -22.24 -8.43 7.56
C ALA A 36 -22.45 -8.42 6.04
N HIS A 37 -21.40 -8.83 5.26
CA HIS A 37 -21.54 -8.95 3.81
C HIS A 37 -22.50 -10.08 3.40
N ALA A 38 -22.41 -11.23 4.07
CA ALA A 38 -23.30 -12.37 3.81
C ALA A 38 -24.76 -12.03 4.15
N ALA A 39 -25.02 -11.29 5.23
CA ALA A 39 -26.36 -10.91 5.67
C ALA A 39 -27.12 -10.03 4.67
N ILE A 40 -26.40 -9.24 3.85
CA ILE A 40 -26.99 -8.41 2.79
C ILE A 40 -27.00 -9.12 1.42
N GLY A 41 -26.78 -10.44 1.39
CA GLY A 41 -26.85 -11.26 0.18
C GLY A 41 -25.58 -11.22 -0.69
N ARG A 42 -24.48 -10.61 -0.22
CA ARG A 42 -23.21 -10.51 -0.96
C ARG A 42 -22.25 -11.64 -0.56
N THR A 43 -22.64 -12.89 -0.78
CA THR A 43 -21.88 -14.08 -0.35
C THR A 43 -20.52 -14.21 -1.02
N ASP A 44 -20.41 -13.83 -2.31
CA ASP A 44 -19.14 -13.88 -3.05
C ASP A 44 -18.15 -12.82 -2.55
N GLU A 45 -18.68 -11.62 -2.22
CA GLU A 45 -17.86 -10.58 -1.57
C GLU A 45 -17.40 -11.04 -0.18
N ALA A 46 -18.29 -11.67 0.62
CA ALA A 46 -17.94 -12.22 1.92
C ALA A 46 -16.76 -13.21 1.80
N THR A 47 -16.77 -14.08 0.79
CA THR A 47 -15.67 -15.01 0.51
C THR A 47 -14.38 -14.26 0.16
N SER A 48 -14.46 -13.25 -0.72
CA SER A 48 -13.30 -12.42 -1.10
C SER A 48 -12.74 -11.64 0.09
N VAL A 49 -13.60 -11.10 0.94
CA VAL A 49 -13.22 -10.41 2.19
C VAL A 49 -12.51 -11.37 3.15
N SER A 50 -13.01 -12.60 3.30
CA SER A 50 -12.41 -13.61 4.19
C SER A 50 -10.97 -13.95 3.78
N ILE A 51 -10.73 -14.18 2.48
CA ILE A 51 -9.41 -14.45 1.93
C ILE A 51 -8.50 -13.24 2.13
N THR A 52 -9.00 -12.05 1.83
CA THR A 52 -8.23 -10.81 1.96
C THR A 52 -7.83 -10.56 3.42
N PHE A 53 -8.74 -10.74 4.38
CA PHE A 53 -8.43 -10.59 5.80
C PHE A 53 -7.41 -11.60 6.30
N ALA A 54 -7.47 -12.85 5.82
CA ALA A 54 -6.48 -13.87 6.14
C ALA A 54 -5.08 -13.49 5.63
N VAL A 55 -4.98 -13.01 4.38
CA VAL A 55 -3.72 -12.53 3.78
C VAL A 55 -3.18 -11.30 4.53
N LEU A 56 -4.05 -10.34 4.85
CA LEU A 56 -3.63 -9.14 5.60
C LEU A 56 -3.20 -9.50 7.02
N GLY A 57 -3.88 -10.44 7.68
CA GLY A 57 -3.47 -10.96 8.98
C GLY A 57 -2.08 -11.58 8.93
N TRP A 58 -1.81 -12.42 7.94
CA TRP A 58 -0.48 -12.99 7.71
C TRP A 58 0.59 -11.93 7.47
N LEU A 59 0.33 -10.95 6.60
CA LEU A 59 1.24 -9.83 6.33
C LEU A 59 1.53 -9.01 7.59
N GLY A 60 0.51 -8.74 8.41
CA GLY A 60 0.68 -8.01 9.68
C GLY A 60 1.57 -8.75 10.68
N VAL A 61 1.41 -10.06 10.80
CA VAL A 61 2.29 -10.91 11.63
C VAL A 61 3.72 -10.90 11.08
N THR A 62 3.89 -11.03 9.75
CA THR A 62 5.20 -10.96 9.10
C THR A 62 5.87 -9.62 9.38
N SER A 63 5.14 -8.52 9.28
CA SER A 63 5.64 -7.18 9.63
C SER A 63 6.11 -7.11 11.08
N THR A 64 5.37 -7.70 12.02
CA THR A 64 5.75 -7.74 13.44
C THR A 64 7.08 -8.50 13.61
N ALA A 65 7.26 -9.63 12.94
CA ALA A 65 8.50 -10.39 12.96
C ALA A 65 9.69 -9.58 12.37
N ILE A 66 9.45 -8.82 11.29
CA ILE A 66 10.48 -7.91 10.74
C ILE A 66 10.85 -6.84 11.77
N TRP A 67 9.89 -6.25 12.51
CA TRP A 67 10.18 -5.28 13.56
C TRP A 67 11.03 -5.86 14.69
N VAL A 68 10.85 -7.14 15.07
CA VAL A 68 11.73 -7.82 16.04
C VAL A 68 13.17 -7.89 15.52
N ALA A 69 13.35 -8.25 14.26
CA ALA A 69 14.69 -8.26 13.64
C ALA A 69 15.29 -6.84 13.55
N VAL A 70 14.47 -5.84 13.23
CA VAL A 70 14.88 -4.42 13.18
C VAL A 70 15.30 -3.91 14.55
N LEU A 71 14.59 -4.29 15.61
CA LEU A 71 14.96 -3.98 17.00
C LEU A 71 16.34 -4.51 17.33
N TYR A 72 16.60 -5.79 17.02
CA TYR A 72 17.94 -6.37 17.17
C TYR A 72 18.99 -5.57 16.38
N GLY A 73 18.69 -5.25 15.12
CA GLY A 73 19.60 -4.48 14.30
C GLY A 73 19.92 -3.08 14.85
N PHE A 74 18.98 -2.35 15.43
CA PHE A 74 19.25 -1.07 16.09
C PHE A 74 20.06 -1.23 17.40
N ILE A 75 19.85 -2.29 18.16
CA ILE A 75 20.67 -2.62 19.34
C ILE A 75 22.11 -2.87 18.91
N GLN A 76 22.33 -3.61 17.83
CA GLN A 76 23.65 -3.91 17.28
C GLN A 76 24.23 -2.78 16.41
N LYS A 77 23.50 -1.67 16.22
CA LYS A 77 23.88 -0.50 15.41
C LYS A 77 24.07 -0.84 13.92
N GLU A 78 23.32 -1.78 13.41
CA GLU A 78 23.38 -2.25 12.05
C GLU A 78 22.78 -1.21 11.07
N LYS A 79 23.50 -0.93 9.96
CA LYS A 79 23.08 0.07 8.98
C LYS A 79 21.82 -0.29 8.20
N TRP A 80 21.47 -1.56 8.11
CA TRP A 80 20.28 -2.03 7.40
C TRP A 80 18.97 -1.81 8.17
N SER A 81 19.03 -1.56 9.47
CA SER A 81 17.86 -1.54 10.36
C SER A 81 16.80 -0.53 9.95
N TRP A 82 17.20 0.70 9.59
CA TRP A 82 16.25 1.73 9.16
C TRP A 82 15.47 1.31 7.92
N PHE A 83 16.15 0.68 6.96
CA PHE A 83 15.51 0.28 5.71
C PHE A 83 14.46 -0.82 5.94
N TRP A 84 14.81 -1.88 6.67
CA TRP A 84 13.87 -2.95 6.99
C TRP A 84 12.76 -2.47 7.93
N GLY A 85 13.04 -1.50 8.80
CA GLY A 85 12.00 -0.80 9.56
C GLY A 85 11.01 -0.06 8.66
N THR A 86 11.50 0.60 7.58
CA THR A 86 10.63 1.22 6.58
C THR A 86 9.77 0.17 5.87
N VAL A 87 10.34 -0.99 5.51
CA VAL A 87 9.59 -2.10 4.89
C VAL A 87 8.50 -2.60 5.84
N ALA A 88 8.83 -2.85 7.10
CA ALA A 88 7.85 -3.30 8.09
C ALA A 88 6.72 -2.28 8.29
N ALA A 89 7.06 -0.99 8.40
CA ALA A 89 6.06 0.07 8.51
C ALA A 89 5.16 0.17 7.26
N THR A 90 5.73 -0.03 6.05
CA THR A 90 4.95 -0.06 4.79
C THR A 90 3.93 -1.19 4.79
N ILE A 91 4.31 -2.38 5.26
CA ILE A 91 3.38 -3.51 5.38
C ILE A 91 2.28 -3.17 6.41
N GLN A 92 2.63 -2.56 7.55
CA GLN A 92 1.65 -2.12 8.56
C GLN A 92 0.72 -1.02 8.05
N LEU A 93 1.20 -0.12 7.18
CA LEU A 93 0.34 0.87 6.51
C LEU A 93 -0.73 0.19 5.66
N LEU A 94 -0.34 -0.77 4.83
CA LEU A 94 -1.28 -1.52 4.01
C LEU A 94 -2.27 -2.30 4.87
N THR A 95 -1.77 -3.09 5.81
CA THR A 95 -2.60 -3.97 6.65
C THR A 95 -3.49 -3.19 7.61
N GLY A 96 -3.08 -2.02 8.08
CA GLY A 96 -3.89 -1.15 8.93
C GLY A 96 -5.00 -0.42 8.16
N PHE A 97 -4.74 -0.05 6.90
CA PHE A 97 -5.69 0.70 6.09
C PHE A 97 -6.74 -0.19 5.42
N PHE A 98 -6.30 -1.27 4.78
CA PHE A 98 -7.15 -2.04 3.88
C PHE A 98 -8.39 -2.67 4.53
N PRO A 99 -8.35 -3.24 5.76
CA PRO A 99 -9.54 -3.80 6.41
C PRO A 99 -10.62 -2.75 6.71
N ALA A 100 -10.27 -1.46 6.71
CA ALA A 100 -11.24 -0.40 6.91
C ALA A 100 -12.21 -0.26 5.73
N ILE A 101 -11.81 -0.65 4.51
CA ILE A 101 -12.65 -0.52 3.29
C ILE A 101 -13.91 -1.38 3.39
N PRO A 102 -13.82 -2.72 3.55
CA PRO A 102 -15.01 -3.56 3.68
C PRO A 102 -15.78 -3.30 4.98
N ALA A 103 -15.10 -2.89 6.07
CA ALA A 103 -15.78 -2.49 7.29
C ALA A 103 -16.62 -1.21 7.08
N MET A 104 -16.10 -0.23 6.35
CA MET A 104 -16.83 1.00 6.00
C MET A 104 -18.04 0.70 5.09
N ASP A 105 -17.90 -0.18 4.12
CA ASP A 105 -18.99 -0.59 3.23
C ASP A 105 -20.14 -1.25 4.00
N SER A 106 -19.80 -2.00 5.06
CA SER A 106 -20.76 -2.62 5.97
C SER A 106 -21.18 -1.75 7.16
N GLN A 107 -20.80 -0.47 7.18
CA GLN A 107 -21.07 0.49 8.27
C GLN A 107 -20.56 0.01 9.65
N LEU A 108 -19.48 -0.76 9.68
CA LEU A 108 -18.86 -1.26 10.90
C LEU A 108 -17.72 -0.34 11.37
N PRO A 109 -17.35 -0.38 12.67
CA PRO A 109 -16.17 0.33 13.17
C PRO A 109 -14.89 -0.08 12.44
N MET A 110 -13.95 0.86 12.27
CA MET A 110 -12.68 0.68 11.57
C MET A 110 -11.47 0.81 12.52
N PRO A 111 -11.31 -0.06 13.55
CA PRO A 111 -10.28 0.11 14.56
C PRO A 111 -8.86 -0.06 14.00
N THR A 112 -8.68 -0.73 12.87
CA THR A 112 -7.38 -0.92 12.20
C THR A 112 -6.78 0.39 11.69
N LEU A 113 -7.57 1.46 11.51
CA LEU A 113 -7.06 2.79 11.16
C LEU A 113 -6.15 3.38 12.24
N SER A 114 -6.27 2.95 13.50
CA SER A 114 -5.31 3.33 14.55
C SER A 114 -3.91 2.77 14.27
N VAL A 115 -3.85 1.54 13.76
CA VAL A 115 -2.59 0.90 13.32
C VAL A 115 -1.99 1.66 12.14
N PHE A 116 -2.81 2.02 11.15
CA PHE A 116 -2.38 2.84 10.02
C PHE A 116 -1.76 4.17 10.46
N GLY A 117 -2.41 4.90 11.36
CA GLY A 117 -1.92 6.19 11.87
C GLY A 117 -0.56 6.07 12.55
N VAL A 118 -0.37 5.06 13.41
CA VAL A 118 0.93 4.82 14.06
C VAL A 118 1.97 4.35 13.04
N ALA A 119 1.62 3.43 12.14
CA ALA A 119 2.53 2.95 11.11
C ALA A 119 3.06 4.08 10.21
N LEU A 120 2.24 5.11 9.94
CA LEU A 120 2.65 6.29 9.19
C LEU A 120 3.76 7.06 9.92
N ILE A 121 3.63 7.25 11.24
CA ILE A 121 4.64 7.89 12.08
C ILE A 121 5.93 7.06 12.07
N LEU A 122 5.82 5.74 12.21
CA LEU A 122 6.98 4.83 12.20
C LEU A 122 7.69 4.87 10.83
N TRP A 123 6.94 4.92 9.75
CA TRP A 123 7.46 5.00 8.39
C TRP A 123 8.30 6.26 8.16
N PHE A 124 7.78 7.43 8.50
CA PHE A 124 8.54 8.67 8.45
C PHE A 124 9.75 8.64 9.40
N GLY A 125 9.57 8.12 10.60
CA GLY A 125 10.63 7.99 11.60
C GLY A 125 11.83 7.17 11.10
N THR A 126 11.59 6.02 10.48
CA THR A 126 12.65 5.17 9.94
C THR A 126 13.41 5.83 8.78
N LEU A 127 12.72 6.51 7.88
CA LEU A 127 13.34 7.26 6.78
C LEU A 127 14.22 8.41 7.29
N LEU A 128 13.77 9.13 8.32
CA LEU A 128 14.55 10.21 8.94
C LEU A 128 15.79 9.66 9.66
N ILE A 129 15.69 8.53 10.36
CA ILE A 129 16.85 7.83 10.96
C ILE A 129 17.85 7.43 9.89
N GLY A 130 17.36 6.91 8.76
CA GLY A 130 18.16 6.53 7.59
C GLY A 130 18.86 7.71 6.88
N GLY A 131 18.52 8.96 7.26
CA GLY A 131 19.08 10.16 6.63
C GLY A 131 18.63 10.34 5.19
N VAL A 132 17.43 9.85 4.84
CA VAL A 132 16.85 9.98 3.50
C VAL A 132 16.55 11.45 3.23
N ASP A 133 16.88 11.93 2.03
CA ASP A 133 16.57 13.28 1.58
C ASP A 133 15.05 13.54 1.61
N LYS A 134 14.63 14.71 2.10
CA LYS A 134 13.21 15.05 2.26
C LYS A 134 12.42 14.97 0.94
N ARG A 135 13.06 15.31 -0.19
CA ARG A 135 12.41 15.22 -1.52
C ARG A 135 12.20 13.76 -1.94
N ILE A 136 13.15 12.88 -1.59
CA ILE A 136 13.03 11.43 -1.79
C ILE A 136 11.94 10.85 -0.89
N ILE A 137 11.84 11.33 0.37
CA ILE A 137 10.74 10.94 1.27
C ILE A 137 9.39 11.35 0.65
N ALA A 138 9.26 12.58 0.16
CA ALA A 138 8.03 13.06 -0.47
C ALA A 138 7.65 12.23 -1.72
N LEU A 139 8.64 11.94 -2.59
CA LEU A 139 8.43 11.08 -3.76
C LEU A 139 8.04 9.65 -3.37
N SER A 140 8.71 9.07 -2.35
CA SER A 140 8.37 7.74 -1.84
C SER A 140 6.96 7.70 -1.22
N PHE A 141 6.54 8.78 -0.56
CA PHE A 141 5.20 8.90 0.00
C PHE A 141 4.13 8.98 -1.11
N ALA A 142 4.34 9.83 -2.13
CA ALA A 142 3.43 9.92 -3.27
C ALA A 142 3.33 8.58 -4.04
N ALA A 143 4.46 7.90 -4.24
CA ALA A 143 4.47 6.56 -4.81
C ALA A 143 3.79 5.51 -3.91
N GLY A 144 3.89 5.66 -2.60
CA GLY A 144 3.17 4.84 -1.62
C GLY A 144 1.66 5.01 -1.70
N LEU A 145 1.18 6.23 -1.92
CA LEU A 145 -0.25 6.49 -2.19
C LEU A 145 -0.67 5.83 -3.51
N ALA A 146 0.12 5.98 -4.58
CA ALA A 146 -0.15 5.31 -5.85
C ALA A 146 -0.20 3.78 -5.68
N TYR A 147 0.75 3.21 -4.91
CA TYR A 147 0.76 1.79 -4.56
C TYR A 147 -0.54 1.32 -3.89
N VAL A 148 -0.96 2.00 -2.81
CA VAL A 148 -2.15 1.62 -2.04
C VAL A 148 -3.41 1.73 -2.90
N LEU A 149 -3.57 2.83 -3.66
CA LEU A 149 -4.73 3.04 -4.50
C LEU A 149 -4.77 2.06 -5.68
N THR A 150 -3.63 1.77 -6.31
CA THR A 150 -3.55 0.74 -7.37
C THR A 150 -3.84 -0.66 -6.82
N PHE A 151 -3.43 -0.95 -5.57
CA PHE A 151 -3.78 -2.18 -4.90
C PHE A 151 -5.30 -2.30 -4.66
N ILE A 152 -5.97 -1.21 -4.27
CA ILE A 152 -7.43 -1.15 -4.13
C ILE A 152 -8.10 -1.47 -5.47
N ASP A 153 -7.62 -0.87 -6.56
CA ASP A 153 -8.12 -1.13 -7.92
C ASP A 153 -7.91 -2.60 -8.35
N GLY A 154 -6.95 -3.29 -7.74
CA GLY A 154 -6.71 -4.71 -7.95
C GLY A 154 -7.64 -5.63 -7.15
N VAL A 155 -8.25 -5.14 -6.06
CA VAL A 155 -9.09 -5.96 -5.18
C VAL A 155 -10.56 -5.62 -5.30
N ALA A 156 -10.92 -4.34 -5.26
CA ALA A 156 -12.31 -3.91 -5.24
C ALA A 156 -13.14 -4.36 -6.45
N PRO A 157 -12.59 -4.51 -7.69
CA PRO A 157 -13.36 -5.04 -8.81
C PRO A 157 -13.80 -6.50 -8.67
N ILE A 158 -13.25 -7.28 -7.72
CA ILE A 158 -13.65 -8.69 -7.52
C ILE A 158 -15.15 -8.80 -7.30
N SER A 159 -15.74 -7.90 -6.51
CA SER A 159 -17.17 -7.87 -6.29
C SER A 159 -17.97 -7.59 -7.57
N LYS A 160 -17.38 -6.91 -8.55
CA LYS A 160 -18.02 -6.57 -9.81
C LYS A 160 -18.11 -7.73 -10.78
N TYR A 161 -17.19 -8.71 -10.71
CA TYR A 161 -17.25 -9.91 -11.55
C TYR A 161 -18.39 -10.83 -11.15
N THR A 162 -18.62 -10.92 -9.85
CA THR A 162 -19.60 -11.85 -9.27
C THR A 162 -21.01 -11.29 -9.33
N THR A 163 -21.17 -9.97 -9.36
CA THR A 163 -22.50 -9.31 -9.43
C THR A 163 -23.00 -9.10 -10.85
N SER A 164 -22.33 -9.69 -11.85
CA SER A 164 -22.69 -9.74 -13.26
C SER A 164 -22.86 -8.39 -13.97
N HIS A 165 -21.94 -8.11 -14.86
CA HIS A 165 -22.27 -7.26 -15.99
C HIS A 165 -22.93 -8.12 -17.06
N ASP A 166 -24.11 -7.76 -17.52
CA ASP A 166 -24.77 -8.42 -18.67
C ASP A 166 -23.95 -8.29 -19.97
N ASN A 167 -22.82 -7.55 -19.90
CA ASN A 167 -21.93 -7.32 -21.01
C ASN A 167 -20.61 -8.11 -20.85
N PRO A 168 -20.41 -9.19 -21.64
CA PRO A 168 -19.19 -10.02 -21.58
C PRO A 168 -17.89 -9.26 -21.82
N PHE A 169 -17.90 -8.18 -22.61
CA PHE A 169 -16.72 -7.34 -22.84
C PHE A 169 -16.24 -6.68 -21.54
N TRP A 170 -17.16 -6.07 -20.78
CA TRP A 170 -16.80 -5.42 -19.53
C TRP A 170 -16.40 -6.41 -18.45
N ASN A 171 -17.02 -7.59 -18.40
CA ASN A 171 -16.56 -8.67 -17.52
C ASN A 171 -15.08 -8.99 -17.78
N GLY A 172 -14.71 -9.21 -19.06
CA GLY A 172 -13.31 -9.43 -19.45
C GLY A 172 -12.39 -8.25 -19.08
N MET A 173 -12.85 -7.02 -19.31
CA MET A 173 -12.09 -5.81 -18.96
C MET A 173 -11.84 -5.73 -17.44
N TYR A 174 -12.82 -5.99 -16.59
CA TYR A 174 -12.65 -5.97 -15.14
C TYR A 174 -11.66 -7.03 -14.66
N VAL A 175 -11.71 -8.26 -15.21
CA VAL A 175 -10.74 -9.31 -14.88
C VAL A 175 -9.32 -8.90 -15.28
N MET A 176 -9.14 -8.36 -16.48
CA MET A 176 -7.82 -7.92 -16.94
C MET A 176 -7.29 -6.73 -16.12
N THR A 177 -8.12 -5.71 -15.88
CA THR A 177 -7.71 -4.53 -15.11
C THR A 177 -7.33 -4.89 -13.68
N GLN A 178 -8.00 -5.86 -13.07
CA GLN A 178 -7.62 -6.39 -11.78
C GLN A 178 -6.18 -6.93 -11.79
N GLN A 179 -5.86 -7.82 -12.74
CA GLN A 179 -4.53 -8.41 -12.84
C GLN A 179 -3.46 -7.35 -13.10
N VAL A 180 -3.73 -6.42 -14.02
CA VAL A 180 -2.81 -5.33 -14.33
C VAL A 180 -2.60 -4.42 -13.10
N SER A 181 -3.64 -4.14 -12.31
CA SER A 181 -3.53 -3.36 -11.08
C SER A 181 -2.69 -4.06 -10.01
N TRP A 182 -2.81 -5.38 -9.86
CA TRP A 182 -1.93 -6.15 -8.97
C TRP A 182 -0.44 -5.98 -9.34
N TRP A 183 -0.12 -6.15 -10.62
CA TRP A 183 1.25 -5.96 -11.10
C TRP A 183 1.70 -4.50 -11.01
N GLY A 184 0.80 -3.54 -11.24
CA GLY A 184 1.05 -2.12 -11.06
C GLY A 184 1.41 -1.79 -9.60
N ALA A 185 0.66 -2.35 -8.65
CA ALA A 185 0.95 -2.18 -7.22
C ALA A 185 2.32 -2.80 -6.85
N VAL A 186 2.62 -4.01 -7.30
CA VAL A 186 3.95 -4.63 -7.11
C VAL A 186 5.05 -3.75 -7.70
N ALA A 187 4.85 -3.21 -8.89
CA ALA A 187 5.83 -2.33 -9.53
C ALA A 187 6.08 -1.04 -8.74
N TRP A 188 5.04 -0.42 -8.17
CA TRP A 188 5.17 0.73 -7.26
C TRP A 188 5.95 0.38 -6.00
N ALA A 189 5.68 -0.76 -5.39
CA ALA A 189 6.44 -1.23 -4.20
C ALA A 189 7.92 -1.41 -4.53
N ILE A 190 8.23 -2.04 -5.67
CA ILE A 190 9.61 -2.24 -6.13
C ILE A 190 10.26 -0.90 -6.51
N PHE A 191 9.50 0.06 -7.09
CA PHE A 191 10.01 1.41 -7.35
C PHE A 191 10.49 2.09 -6.06
N ILE A 192 9.67 2.08 -5.00
CA ILE A 192 10.05 2.66 -3.71
C ILE A 192 11.30 1.98 -3.15
N PHE A 193 11.34 0.64 -3.21
CA PHE A 193 12.50 -0.14 -2.79
C PHE A 193 13.77 0.29 -3.54
N THR A 194 13.71 0.37 -4.86
CA THR A 194 14.86 0.70 -5.71
C THR A 194 15.31 2.14 -5.53
N LEU A 195 14.37 3.07 -5.35
CA LEU A 195 14.63 4.47 -5.07
C LEU A 195 15.40 4.63 -3.74
N LEU A 196 14.92 3.98 -2.67
CA LEU A 196 15.56 4.02 -1.35
C LEU A 196 16.91 3.31 -1.33
N LYS A 197 17.08 2.22 -2.11
CA LYS A 197 18.35 1.50 -2.32
C LYS A 197 19.24 2.13 -3.38
N LYS A 198 18.91 3.34 -3.89
CA LYS A 198 19.73 4.11 -4.83
C LYS A 198 20.07 3.33 -6.11
N LYS A 199 19.13 2.55 -6.63
CA LYS A 199 19.34 1.77 -7.83
C LYS A 199 19.15 2.60 -9.10
N PRO A 200 19.98 2.46 -10.15
CA PRO A 200 19.93 3.30 -11.36
C PRO A 200 18.63 3.09 -12.17
N TRP A 201 17.97 1.97 -12.02
CA TRP A 201 16.75 1.62 -12.74
C TRP A 201 15.45 2.03 -12.01
N ALA A 202 15.54 2.87 -10.95
CA ALA A 202 14.36 3.38 -10.26
C ALA A 202 13.42 4.15 -11.20
N ILE A 203 13.95 5.08 -12.03
CA ILE A 203 13.11 5.87 -12.95
C ILE A 203 12.37 5.00 -13.96
N PRO A 204 13.02 4.10 -14.76
CA PRO A 204 12.32 3.20 -15.66
C PRO A 204 11.22 2.41 -14.97
N LEU A 205 11.46 1.93 -13.76
CA LEU A 205 10.47 1.17 -13.01
C LEU A 205 9.29 2.03 -12.54
N GLY A 206 9.54 3.28 -12.13
CA GLY A 206 8.46 4.22 -11.80
C GLY A 206 7.58 4.56 -13.01
N LEU A 207 8.18 4.70 -14.18
CA LEU A 207 7.44 4.89 -15.44
C LEU A 207 6.61 3.64 -15.80
N PHE A 208 7.18 2.45 -15.62
CA PHE A 208 6.46 1.19 -15.82
C PHE A 208 5.28 1.07 -14.85
N ALA A 209 5.49 1.32 -13.55
CA ALA A 209 4.44 1.28 -12.53
C ALA A 209 3.31 2.26 -12.83
N SER A 210 3.67 3.50 -13.24
CA SER A 210 2.69 4.51 -13.65
C SER A 210 1.85 4.03 -14.83
N SER A 211 2.51 3.49 -15.88
CA SER A 211 1.82 2.99 -17.07
C SER A 211 0.85 1.86 -16.74
N MET A 212 1.26 0.90 -15.90
CA MET A 212 0.39 -0.20 -15.47
C MET A 212 -0.85 0.32 -14.74
N SER A 213 -0.67 1.25 -13.77
CA SER A 213 -1.79 1.84 -13.03
C SER A 213 -2.74 2.64 -13.93
N MET A 214 -2.22 3.34 -14.94
CA MET A 214 -3.03 4.10 -15.89
C MET A 214 -3.82 3.18 -16.83
N LEU A 215 -3.17 2.14 -17.38
CA LEU A 215 -3.78 1.19 -18.30
C LEU A 215 -4.91 0.37 -17.63
N ALA A 216 -4.78 0.07 -16.36
CA ALA A 216 -5.81 -0.60 -15.60
C ALA A 216 -6.88 0.37 -15.07
N GLY A 217 -6.46 1.44 -14.41
CA GLY A 217 -7.35 2.30 -13.63
C GLY A 217 -8.24 3.20 -14.48
N TYR A 218 -7.77 3.72 -15.63
CA TYR A 218 -8.62 4.58 -16.46
C TYR A 218 -9.80 3.84 -17.10
N PRO A 219 -9.64 2.68 -17.77
CA PRO A 219 -10.80 1.96 -18.29
C PRO A 219 -11.80 1.61 -17.20
N LEU A 220 -11.32 1.07 -16.07
CA LEU A 220 -12.14 0.71 -14.93
C LEU A 220 -12.85 1.94 -14.32
N GLY A 221 -12.10 2.99 -14.01
CA GLY A 221 -12.59 4.17 -13.32
C GLY A 221 -13.56 4.99 -14.18
N LEU A 222 -13.31 5.13 -15.48
CA LEU A 222 -14.19 5.85 -16.38
C LEU A 222 -15.50 5.10 -16.62
N HIS A 223 -15.44 3.78 -16.86
CA HIS A 223 -16.65 2.99 -17.00
C HIS A 223 -17.48 3.03 -15.72
N ASN A 224 -16.88 2.81 -14.58
CA ASN A 224 -17.60 2.89 -13.29
C ASN A 224 -18.21 4.28 -13.06
N ALA A 225 -17.47 5.37 -13.35
CA ALA A 225 -17.94 6.73 -13.16
C ALA A 225 -19.13 7.10 -14.10
N LEU A 226 -19.03 6.74 -15.38
CA LEU A 226 -19.96 7.20 -16.41
C LEU A 226 -21.16 6.29 -16.58
N VAL A 227 -21.00 4.98 -16.36
CA VAL A 227 -22.03 3.97 -16.67
C VAL A 227 -22.70 3.42 -15.42
N GLU A 228 -21.89 3.14 -14.36
CA GLU A 228 -22.44 2.45 -13.18
C GLU A 228 -22.96 3.40 -12.10
N VAL A 229 -22.10 4.35 -11.65
CA VAL A 229 -22.40 5.15 -10.47
C VAL A 229 -22.80 6.60 -10.78
N HIS A 230 -22.62 7.07 -12.01
CA HIS A 230 -22.88 8.43 -12.47
C HIS A 230 -22.31 9.53 -11.56
N ARG A 231 -21.10 9.25 -10.99
CA ARG A 231 -20.35 10.15 -10.11
C ARG A 231 -18.86 9.83 -10.19
N PHE A 232 -18.02 10.62 -9.51
CA PHE A 232 -16.59 10.34 -9.43
C PHE A 232 -16.34 8.94 -8.86
N SER A 233 -15.61 8.11 -9.62
CA SER A 233 -15.32 6.73 -9.25
C SER A 233 -14.18 6.65 -8.24
N MET A 234 -14.29 5.73 -7.29
CA MET A 234 -13.21 5.39 -6.35
C MET A 234 -11.98 4.78 -7.05
N PHE A 235 -12.10 4.34 -8.30
CA PHE A 235 -11.02 3.77 -9.09
C PHE A 235 -10.21 4.82 -9.88
N LEU A 236 -10.62 6.09 -9.92
CA LEU A 236 -9.90 7.16 -10.62
C LEU A 236 -8.69 7.74 -9.87
N PRO A 237 -8.64 7.79 -8.54
CA PRO A 237 -7.50 8.35 -7.82
C PRO A 237 -6.16 7.69 -8.16
N ALA A 238 -6.11 6.36 -8.33
CA ALA A 238 -4.88 5.63 -8.66
C ALA A 238 -4.27 6.05 -10.00
N PRO A 239 -5.00 6.01 -11.14
CA PRO A 239 -4.45 6.43 -12.42
C PRO A 239 -4.14 7.93 -12.47
N ILE A 240 -4.89 8.79 -11.77
CA ILE A 240 -4.62 10.23 -11.70
C ILE A 240 -3.28 10.51 -11.00
N ILE A 241 -3.06 9.94 -9.81
CA ILE A 241 -1.78 10.08 -9.08
C ILE A 241 -0.64 9.48 -9.90
N SER A 242 -0.86 8.33 -10.52
CA SER A 242 0.15 7.67 -11.36
C SER A 242 0.51 8.50 -12.59
N SER A 243 -0.46 9.19 -13.22
CA SER A 243 -0.20 10.13 -14.30
C SER A 243 0.65 11.32 -13.84
N ALA A 244 0.31 11.90 -12.69
CA ALA A 244 1.08 12.99 -12.10
C ALA A 244 2.52 12.57 -11.78
N LEU A 245 2.70 11.36 -11.21
CA LEU A 245 4.02 10.79 -10.93
C LEU A 245 4.80 10.49 -12.21
N MET A 246 4.16 9.99 -13.27
CA MET A 246 4.80 9.80 -14.57
C MET A 246 5.37 11.11 -15.09
N VAL A 247 4.57 12.16 -15.13
CA VAL A 247 5.02 13.49 -15.55
C VAL A 247 6.17 13.98 -14.68
N TYR A 248 6.03 13.86 -13.35
CA TYR A 248 7.06 14.27 -12.40
C TYR A 248 8.39 13.53 -12.61
N LEU A 249 8.37 12.21 -12.84
CA LEU A 249 9.57 11.41 -13.09
C LEU A 249 10.27 11.75 -14.40
N LEU A 250 9.54 12.25 -15.40
CA LEU A 250 10.11 12.70 -16.69
C LEU A 250 10.78 14.07 -16.61
N LEU A 251 10.50 14.88 -15.58
CA LEU A 251 11.12 16.22 -15.43
C LEU A 251 12.64 16.11 -15.25
N PRO A 252 13.43 16.95 -15.94
CA PRO A 252 14.88 16.97 -15.78
C PRO A 252 15.33 17.24 -14.34
N SER A 253 14.59 18.08 -13.60
CA SER A 253 14.84 18.37 -12.19
C SER A 253 14.73 17.15 -11.29
N THR A 254 13.74 16.28 -11.55
CA THR A 254 13.52 15.04 -10.79
C THR A 254 14.61 14.02 -11.11
N LYS A 255 14.97 13.87 -12.38
CA LYS A 255 16.09 13.01 -12.79
C LYS A 255 17.38 13.40 -12.06
N LYS A 256 17.73 14.70 -12.11
CA LYS A 256 18.91 15.23 -11.39
C LYS A 256 18.84 15.00 -9.88
N MET A 257 17.66 15.15 -9.27
CA MET A 257 17.45 14.90 -7.84
C MET A 257 17.71 13.42 -7.49
N ILE A 258 17.20 12.48 -8.28
CA ILE A 258 17.40 11.03 -8.06
C ILE A 258 18.85 10.65 -8.30
N GLU A 259 19.51 11.20 -9.31
CA GLU A 259 20.95 11.00 -9.57
C GLU A 259 21.82 11.49 -8.41
N GLN A 260 21.54 12.69 -7.90
CA GLN A 260 22.23 13.24 -6.72
C GLN A 260 22.00 12.40 -5.46
N TRP A 261 20.81 11.83 -5.29
CA TRP A 261 20.51 10.89 -4.21
C TRP A 261 21.30 9.60 -4.37
N SER A 262 21.37 9.06 -5.57
CA SER A 262 22.09 7.82 -5.88
C SER A 262 23.62 7.97 -5.72
N ALA A 263 24.15 9.14 -6.06
CA ALA A 263 25.57 9.44 -5.92
C ALA A 263 26.08 9.54 -4.45
N LYS A 264 25.18 9.68 -3.48
CA LYS A 264 25.49 9.68 -2.04
C LYS A 264 25.65 8.25 -1.47
N ALA A 265 25.82 7.24 -2.33
CA ALA A 265 25.93 5.82 -1.93
C ALA A 265 27.21 5.51 -1.16
#